data_d178e594465bc511887c6c0f3ef72e41
#
_entry.id   d178e594465bc511887c6c0f3ef72e41
#
_cell.length_a   1.000
_cell.length_b   1.000
_cell.length_c   1.000
_cell.angle_alpha   90.00
_cell.angle_beta   90.00
_cell.angle_gamma   90.00
#
_symmetry.space_group_name_H-M   'P 1'
#
loop_
_entity.id
_entity.type
_entity.pdbx_description
1 polymer ?
#
loop_
_entity_poly.entity_id
_entity_poly.type
_entity_poly.pdbx_seq_one_letter_code
_entity_poly.pdbx_strand_id
1 'polypeptide(L)'
;TVLTNDPKQRPLFTIFNTVGSLLGMGAMQFFAPILAKNYEGGYASAGFFRTLAPVGIVISILLTLLAVIGIWEKDQPKYFGIGGEKTEKIKVSEYIQIIKNNDPMQRLMVAGAGCKLALSIATNTTVLCMLYGCMMGNYDGLYLPMMVLGYVFSVPFFLLTVRTSQKEGQKASLMKYVSVALVCYVGVLVLLLLWGRSDAFTLSIMGNNGLSINLYTILFIAFFGIGYGAYYATADMPIPMVADCSDYETYRSGKYIPGIMGTLFSLVDKLVSSLSATVVGIAVSFVGLQSLPTQYDPYTPGMNWVVIVLFCIIPMVAWAATLIAMKGYSLTGEKMKEIQAVNACRRDAVANGMKLEEAMTKWQSMDQLPAEYRS
;
A
#
# COMPACT_ATOMS: atom_id res chain seq x y z
N THR A 1 5.02 -3.90 -15.30
CA THR A 1 4.83 -3.86 -16.77
C THR A 1 6.01 -4.48 -17.52
N VAL A 2 7.25 -4.14 -17.16
CA VAL A 2 8.45 -4.63 -17.86
C VAL A 2 8.68 -6.14 -17.69
N LEU A 3 8.34 -6.70 -16.51
CA LEU A 3 8.67 -8.09 -16.16
C LEU A 3 7.71 -9.11 -16.74
N THR A 4 6.43 -8.78 -16.91
CA THR A 4 5.42 -9.70 -17.47
C THR A 4 4.21 -8.96 -18.03
N ASN A 5 3.67 -9.47 -19.12
CA ASN A 5 2.41 -9.06 -19.71
C ASN A 5 1.22 -9.89 -19.19
N ASP A 6 1.47 -10.99 -18.46
CA ASP A 6 0.43 -11.85 -17.91
C ASP A 6 -0.14 -11.27 -16.59
N PRO A 7 -1.44 -10.90 -16.54
CA PRO A 7 -2.08 -10.38 -15.34
C PRO A 7 -2.09 -11.35 -14.16
N LYS A 8 -2.07 -12.66 -14.44
CA LYS A 8 -2.04 -13.67 -13.37
C LYS A 8 -0.69 -13.73 -12.67
N GLN A 9 0.39 -13.34 -13.35
CA GLN A 9 1.74 -13.30 -12.78
C GLN A 9 2.01 -11.99 -12.03
N ARG A 10 1.35 -10.88 -12.40
CA ARG A 10 1.55 -9.56 -11.77
C ARG A 10 1.41 -9.58 -10.23
N PRO A 11 0.42 -10.25 -9.63
CA PRO A 11 0.31 -10.34 -8.18
C PRO A 11 1.49 -11.06 -7.49
N LEU A 12 2.20 -11.95 -8.20
CA LEU A 12 3.39 -12.62 -7.65
C LEU A 12 4.52 -11.63 -7.37
N PHE A 13 4.68 -10.60 -8.20
CA PHE A 13 5.69 -9.56 -7.97
C PHE A 13 5.41 -8.72 -6.72
N THR A 14 4.14 -8.64 -6.30
CA THR A 14 3.76 -7.99 -5.03
C THR A 14 4.38 -8.70 -3.84
N ILE A 15 4.52 -10.03 -3.88
CA ILE A 15 5.19 -10.80 -2.82
C ILE A 15 6.63 -10.32 -2.63
N PHE A 16 7.39 -10.18 -3.72
CA PHE A 16 8.78 -9.73 -3.66
C PHE A 16 8.89 -8.29 -3.13
N ASN A 17 8.00 -7.38 -3.60
CA ASN A 17 7.94 -6.02 -3.07
C ASN A 17 7.64 -6.00 -1.58
N THR A 18 6.68 -6.79 -1.15
CA THR A 18 6.26 -6.87 0.25
C THR A 18 7.33 -7.49 1.14
N VAL A 19 7.93 -8.60 0.71
CA VAL A 19 9.04 -9.23 1.45
C VAL A 19 10.22 -8.27 1.57
N GLY A 20 10.58 -7.58 0.49
CA GLY A 20 11.64 -6.56 0.51
C GLY A 20 11.31 -5.41 1.46
N SER A 21 10.08 -4.92 1.45
CA SER A 21 9.61 -3.86 2.36
C SER A 21 9.61 -4.31 3.82
N LEU A 22 9.14 -5.53 4.10
CA LEU A 22 9.17 -6.12 5.45
C LEU A 22 10.60 -6.26 5.99
N LEU A 23 11.50 -6.78 5.17
CA LEU A 23 12.91 -6.93 5.55
C LEU A 23 13.56 -5.57 5.80
N GLY A 24 13.33 -4.59 4.92
CA GLY A 24 13.87 -3.24 5.05
C GLY A 24 13.32 -2.51 6.28
N MET A 25 11.99 -2.47 6.45
CA MET A 25 11.36 -1.86 7.63
C MET A 25 11.71 -2.59 8.92
N GLY A 26 11.67 -3.93 8.91
CA GLY A 26 12.02 -4.75 10.06
C GLY A 26 13.47 -4.53 10.49
N ALA A 27 14.40 -4.49 9.54
CA ALA A 27 15.80 -4.18 9.83
C ALA A 27 15.95 -2.80 10.46
N MET A 28 15.31 -1.77 9.91
CA MET A 28 15.35 -0.41 10.45
C MET A 28 14.72 -0.32 11.85
N GLN A 29 13.58 -0.96 12.07
CA GLN A 29 12.90 -0.97 13.37
C GLN A 29 13.70 -1.73 14.44
N PHE A 30 14.52 -2.69 14.04
CA PHE A 30 15.38 -3.44 14.95
C PHE A 30 16.72 -2.72 15.20
N PHE A 31 17.43 -2.31 14.14
CA PHE A 31 18.79 -1.77 14.28
C PHE A 31 18.81 -0.29 14.70
N ALA A 32 17.84 0.53 14.26
CA ALA A 32 17.85 1.95 14.60
C ALA A 32 17.72 2.24 16.09
N PRO A 33 16.86 1.55 16.88
CA PRO A 33 16.83 1.71 18.34
C PRO A 33 18.12 1.30 19.02
N ILE A 34 18.76 0.21 18.56
CA ILE A 34 20.03 -0.26 19.11
C ILE A 34 21.14 0.76 18.85
N LEU A 35 21.17 1.31 17.63
CA LEU A 35 22.16 2.33 17.28
C LEU A 35 21.92 3.63 18.07
N ALA A 36 20.65 4.04 18.22
CA ALA A 36 20.27 5.28 18.92
C ALA A 36 20.74 5.29 20.40
N LYS A 37 20.76 4.13 21.05
CA LYS A 37 21.25 4.00 22.44
C LYS A 37 22.73 4.38 22.63
N ASN A 38 23.53 4.36 21.56
CA ASN A 38 24.95 4.69 21.60
C ASN A 38 25.23 6.21 21.49
N TYR A 39 24.20 7.04 21.34
CA TYR A 39 24.34 8.47 21.16
C TYR A 39 23.53 9.24 22.23
N GLU A 40 24.15 10.25 22.85
CA GLU A 40 23.44 11.18 23.70
C GLU A 40 22.36 11.92 22.88
N GLY A 41 21.12 11.92 23.38
CA GLY A 41 19.94 12.43 22.66
C GLY A 41 19.28 11.41 21.71
N GLY A 42 19.79 10.17 21.63
CA GLY A 42 19.16 9.10 20.87
C GLY A 42 18.87 9.46 19.41
N TYR A 43 17.62 9.35 19.00
CA TYR A 43 17.16 9.72 17.64
C TYR A 43 17.29 11.20 17.30
N ALA A 44 17.41 12.10 18.29
CA ALA A 44 17.62 13.53 18.04
C ALA A 44 19.10 13.88 17.81
N SER A 45 20.03 12.92 18.00
CA SER A 45 21.46 13.15 17.87
C SER A 45 21.89 13.25 16.40
N ALA A 46 22.62 14.31 16.05
CA ALA A 46 23.25 14.41 14.73
C ALA A 46 24.27 13.30 14.45
N GLY A 47 24.93 12.75 15.49
CA GLY A 47 25.85 11.62 15.39
C GLY A 47 25.16 10.35 14.92
N PHE A 48 23.94 10.08 15.42
CA PHE A 48 23.10 8.97 14.97
C PHE A 48 22.85 9.01 13.46
N PHE A 49 22.42 10.17 12.94
CA PHE A 49 22.15 10.32 11.48
C PHE A 49 23.42 10.29 10.65
N ARG A 50 24.54 10.83 11.16
CA ARG A 50 25.84 10.76 10.44
C ARG A 50 26.33 9.32 10.27
N THR A 51 25.94 8.41 11.13
CA THR A 51 26.29 6.98 11.01
C THR A 51 25.25 6.23 10.18
N LEU A 52 23.96 6.42 10.45
CA LEU A 52 22.89 5.65 9.81
C LEU A 52 22.69 6.02 8.33
N ALA A 53 22.74 7.32 8.00
CA ALA A 53 22.41 7.77 6.65
C ALA A 53 23.40 7.27 5.57
N PRO A 54 24.73 7.33 5.74
CA PRO A 54 25.67 6.79 4.76
C PRO A 54 25.48 5.28 4.55
N VAL A 55 25.26 4.50 5.61
CA VAL A 55 25.00 3.05 5.52
C VAL A 55 23.74 2.79 4.69
N GLY A 56 22.64 3.50 4.99
CA GLY A 56 21.40 3.38 4.24
C GLY A 56 21.55 3.76 2.76
N ILE A 57 22.31 4.82 2.46
CA ILE A 57 22.58 5.28 1.08
C ILE A 57 23.38 4.20 0.32
N VAL A 58 24.43 3.65 0.90
CA VAL A 58 25.26 2.61 0.24
C VAL A 58 24.42 1.37 -0.06
N ILE A 59 23.63 0.88 0.92
CA ILE A 59 22.74 -0.27 0.72
C ILE A 59 21.73 0.03 -0.41
N SER A 60 21.12 1.23 -0.40
CA SER A 60 20.14 1.64 -1.41
C SER A 60 20.75 1.66 -2.82
N ILE A 61 21.96 2.19 -2.96
CA ILE A 61 22.68 2.21 -4.25
C ILE A 61 22.97 0.78 -4.73
N LEU A 62 23.47 -0.09 -3.86
CA LEU A 62 23.78 -1.48 -4.22
C LEU A 62 22.51 -2.25 -4.66
N LEU A 63 21.40 -2.12 -3.92
CA LEU A 63 20.14 -2.76 -4.28
C LEU A 63 19.55 -2.19 -5.58
N THR A 64 19.70 -0.89 -5.81
CA THR A 64 19.27 -0.26 -7.07
C THR A 64 20.08 -0.77 -8.27
N LEU A 65 21.41 -0.89 -8.13
CA LEU A 65 22.26 -1.48 -9.17
C LEU A 65 21.88 -2.92 -9.48
N LEU A 66 21.61 -3.74 -8.45
CA LEU A 66 21.14 -5.11 -8.65
C LEU A 66 19.79 -5.15 -9.38
N ALA A 67 18.87 -4.23 -9.05
CA ALA A 67 17.59 -4.13 -9.74
C ALA A 67 17.77 -3.77 -11.21
N VAL A 68 18.62 -2.79 -11.54
CA VAL A 68 18.93 -2.40 -12.93
C VAL A 68 19.51 -3.58 -13.72
N ILE A 69 20.47 -4.30 -13.13
CA ILE A 69 21.08 -5.49 -13.77
C ILE A 69 19.99 -6.57 -14.01
N GLY A 70 19.11 -6.80 -13.02
CA GLY A 70 18.07 -7.82 -13.11
C GLY A 70 16.99 -7.58 -14.17
N ILE A 71 16.72 -6.30 -14.52
CA ILE A 71 15.73 -5.96 -15.55
C ILE A 71 16.34 -5.70 -16.93
N TRP A 72 17.67 -5.62 -17.04
CA TRP A 72 18.40 -5.19 -18.25
C TRP A 72 17.98 -5.92 -19.53
N GLU A 73 17.83 -7.25 -19.46
CA GLU A 73 17.42 -8.06 -20.61
C GLU A 73 15.96 -7.84 -21.03
N LYS A 74 15.10 -7.50 -20.09
CA LYS A 74 13.67 -7.31 -20.32
C LYS A 74 13.30 -5.88 -20.68
N ASP A 75 14.08 -4.91 -20.28
CA ASP A 75 13.84 -3.49 -20.52
C ASP A 75 14.39 -3.06 -21.90
N GLN A 76 13.80 -3.63 -22.96
CA GLN A 76 14.16 -3.31 -24.34
C GLN A 76 12.94 -2.88 -25.14
N PRO A 77 13.05 -1.87 -26.01
CA PRO A 77 11.93 -1.32 -26.79
C PRO A 77 11.14 -2.37 -27.59
N LYS A 78 11.79 -3.45 -28.01
CA LYS A 78 11.14 -4.54 -28.78
C LYS A 78 10.02 -5.26 -28.02
N TYR A 79 9.97 -5.15 -26.68
CA TYR A 79 8.95 -5.81 -25.87
C TYR A 79 7.77 -4.89 -25.51
N PHE A 80 7.84 -3.59 -25.87
CA PHE A 80 6.88 -2.59 -25.40
C PHE A 80 6.11 -1.94 -26.54
N GLY A 81 4.83 -1.68 -26.28
CA GLY A 81 3.98 -0.82 -27.07
C GLY A 81 3.37 -1.45 -28.31
N ILE A 82 2.61 -0.63 -29.00
CA ILE A 82 2.05 -0.88 -30.33
C ILE A 82 2.79 0.08 -31.26
N GLY A 83 3.77 -0.45 -32.03
CA GLY A 83 4.59 0.35 -32.94
C GLY A 83 5.74 1.10 -32.27
N GLY A 84 6.93 1.03 -32.87
CA GLY A 84 8.18 1.59 -32.34
C GLY A 84 8.32 3.11 -32.48
N GLU A 85 7.23 3.87 -32.37
CA GLU A 85 7.28 5.33 -32.41
C GLU A 85 7.92 5.88 -31.14
N LYS A 86 8.85 6.84 -31.35
CA LYS A 86 9.47 7.60 -30.27
C LYS A 86 8.37 8.18 -29.39
N THR A 87 8.44 7.91 -28.11
CA THR A 87 7.53 8.49 -27.11
C THR A 87 7.55 10.02 -27.28
N GLU A 88 6.48 10.60 -27.80
CA GLU A 88 6.34 12.06 -27.88
C GLU A 88 6.50 12.63 -26.47
N LYS A 89 7.17 13.78 -26.36
CA LYS A 89 7.28 14.52 -25.09
C LYS A 89 5.87 15.00 -24.70
N ILE A 90 5.24 14.27 -23.79
CA ILE A 90 3.91 14.58 -23.30
C ILE A 90 3.98 15.80 -22.38
N LYS A 91 3.16 16.81 -22.63
CA LYS A 91 3.06 18.02 -21.82
C LYS A 91 2.33 17.71 -20.50
N VAL A 92 2.68 18.43 -19.42
CA VAL A 92 2.02 18.23 -18.10
C VAL A 92 0.49 18.34 -18.15
N SER A 93 -0.06 19.21 -19.03
CA SER A 93 -1.50 19.33 -19.24
C SER A 93 -2.14 18.06 -19.79
N GLU A 94 -1.41 17.27 -20.55
CA GLU A 94 -1.89 16.00 -21.13
C GLU A 94 -1.98 14.90 -20.05
N TYR A 95 -1.12 14.94 -19.00
CA TYR A 95 -1.25 14.03 -17.86
C TYR A 95 -2.62 14.16 -17.17
N ILE A 96 -3.09 15.40 -16.99
CA ILE A 96 -4.40 15.65 -16.37
C ILE A 96 -5.53 15.12 -17.26
N GLN A 97 -5.41 15.29 -18.60
CA GLN A 97 -6.40 14.76 -19.53
C GLN A 97 -6.42 13.23 -19.55
N ILE A 98 -5.26 12.57 -19.49
CA ILE A 98 -5.17 11.12 -19.40
C ILE A 98 -5.91 10.61 -18.17
N ILE A 99 -5.66 11.22 -17.00
CA ILE A 99 -6.36 10.85 -15.75
C ILE A 99 -7.87 11.07 -15.91
N LYS A 100 -8.30 12.24 -16.39
CA LYS A 100 -9.73 12.58 -16.53
C LYS A 100 -10.47 11.62 -17.45
N ASN A 101 -9.79 11.07 -18.44
CA ASN A 101 -10.39 10.18 -19.43
C ASN A 101 -10.25 8.69 -19.08
N ASN A 102 -9.50 8.34 -18.01
CA ASN A 102 -9.27 6.97 -17.58
C ASN A 102 -9.96 6.73 -16.24
N ASP A 103 -11.27 6.42 -16.26
CA ASP A 103 -12.07 6.17 -15.03
C ASP A 103 -11.47 5.06 -14.15
N PRO A 104 -11.01 3.91 -14.68
CA PRO A 104 -10.34 2.91 -13.85
C PRO A 104 -9.13 3.45 -13.09
N MET A 105 -8.33 4.31 -13.71
CA MET A 105 -7.16 4.91 -13.08
C MET A 105 -7.56 5.86 -11.95
N GLN A 106 -8.59 6.69 -12.13
CA GLN A 106 -9.10 7.57 -11.08
C GLN A 106 -9.55 6.77 -9.85
N ARG A 107 -10.31 5.69 -10.06
CA ARG A 107 -10.78 4.81 -8.99
C ARG A 107 -9.63 4.11 -8.29
N LEU A 108 -8.64 3.66 -9.06
CA LEU A 108 -7.44 3.04 -8.51
C LEU A 108 -6.60 4.02 -7.69
N MET A 109 -6.49 5.28 -8.12
CA MET A 109 -5.80 6.34 -7.37
C MET A 109 -6.49 6.60 -6.02
N VAL A 110 -7.82 6.65 -5.98
CA VAL A 110 -8.59 6.79 -4.73
C VAL A 110 -8.39 5.56 -3.84
N ALA A 111 -8.44 4.37 -4.41
CA ALA A 111 -8.25 3.13 -3.65
C ALA A 111 -6.83 3.01 -3.08
N GLY A 112 -5.81 3.30 -3.89
CA GLY A 112 -4.42 3.32 -3.46
C GLY A 112 -4.15 4.37 -2.38
N ALA A 113 -4.69 5.59 -2.58
CA ALA A 113 -4.64 6.66 -1.58
C ALA A 113 -5.25 6.22 -0.25
N GLY A 114 -6.43 5.58 -0.28
CA GLY A 114 -7.10 5.09 0.92
C GLY A 114 -6.29 4.01 1.65
N CYS A 115 -5.81 3.00 0.93
CA CYS A 115 -4.97 1.95 1.51
C CYS A 115 -3.68 2.53 2.12
N LYS A 116 -3.03 3.46 1.41
CA LYS A 116 -1.78 4.09 1.86
C LYS A 116 -1.97 5.01 3.05
N LEU A 117 -3.04 5.82 3.05
CA LEU A 117 -3.36 6.70 4.17
C LEU A 117 -3.62 5.89 5.44
N ALA A 118 -4.44 4.85 5.34
CA ALA A 118 -4.74 3.96 6.45
C ALA A 118 -3.46 3.34 7.04
N LEU A 119 -2.60 2.78 6.18
CA LEU A 119 -1.31 2.21 6.61
C LEU A 119 -0.43 3.28 7.26
N SER A 120 -0.24 4.42 6.60
CA SER A 120 0.69 5.47 7.06
C SER A 120 0.30 6.08 8.40
N ILE A 121 -1.00 6.18 8.70
CA ILE A 121 -1.49 6.70 9.99
C ILE A 121 -1.49 5.61 11.06
N ALA A 122 -2.00 4.41 10.76
CA ALA A 122 -2.07 3.32 11.75
C ALA A 122 -0.69 2.84 12.21
N THR A 123 0.34 2.96 11.38
CA THR A 123 1.74 2.62 11.73
C THR A 123 2.60 3.82 12.10
N ASN A 124 2.00 5.02 12.22
CA ASN A 124 2.74 6.22 12.58
C ASN A 124 3.29 6.12 14.01
N THR A 125 4.59 6.38 14.16
CA THR A 125 5.28 6.26 15.45
C THR A 125 4.64 7.11 16.54
N THR A 126 4.23 8.35 16.24
CA THR A 126 3.57 9.24 17.22
C THR A 126 2.22 8.66 17.67
N VAL A 127 1.44 8.09 16.74
CA VAL A 127 0.15 7.44 17.09
C VAL A 127 0.38 6.24 17.99
N LEU A 128 1.40 5.43 17.71
CA LEU A 128 1.74 4.27 18.52
C LEU A 128 2.34 4.65 19.89
N CYS A 129 3.11 5.76 19.95
CA CYS A 129 3.57 6.33 21.23
C CYS A 129 2.38 6.80 22.09
N MET A 130 1.44 7.51 21.51
CA MET A 130 0.22 7.93 22.22
C MET A 130 -0.61 6.73 22.68
N LEU A 131 -0.78 5.71 21.82
CA LEU A 131 -1.57 4.53 22.13
C LEU A 131 -0.94 3.69 23.26
N TYR A 132 0.28 3.19 23.04
CA TYR A 132 0.91 2.26 23.98
C TYR A 132 1.63 2.94 25.14
N GLY A 133 2.19 4.14 24.91
CA GLY A 133 2.89 4.93 25.93
C GLY A 133 1.95 5.78 26.76
N CYS A 134 1.45 6.86 26.20
CA CYS A 134 0.70 7.85 26.96
C CYS A 134 -0.67 7.34 27.46
N MET A 135 -1.44 6.64 26.60
CA MET A 135 -2.78 6.15 26.95
C MET A 135 -2.72 4.87 27.78
N MET A 136 -1.93 3.87 27.36
CA MET A 136 -1.85 2.57 28.03
C MET A 136 -0.74 2.49 29.09
N GLY A 137 0.18 3.46 29.13
CA GLY A 137 1.24 3.55 30.13
C GLY A 137 2.30 2.45 30.07
N ASN A 138 2.38 1.68 28.98
CA ASN A 138 3.29 0.54 28.86
C ASN A 138 3.84 0.36 27.44
N TYR A 139 4.56 1.37 26.94
CA TYR A 139 5.12 1.32 25.59
C TYR A 139 6.08 0.13 25.40
N ASP A 140 7.03 -0.05 26.33
CA ASP A 140 8.07 -1.06 26.20
C ASP A 140 7.53 -2.50 26.24
N GLY A 141 6.46 -2.72 27.00
CA GLY A 141 5.81 -4.04 27.11
C GLY A 141 4.78 -4.33 26.01
N LEU A 142 4.31 -3.31 25.26
CA LEU A 142 3.23 -3.49 24.28
C LEU A 142 3.69 -3.25 22.84
N TYR A 143 4.50 -2.22 22.58
CA TYR A 143 4.84 -1.82 21.22
C TYR A 143 5.50 -2.95 20.41
N LEU A 144 6.62 -3.47 20.90
CA LEU A 144 7.37 -4.51 20.17
C LEU A 144 6.58 -5.83 20.04
N PRO A 145 5.96 -6.38 21.10
CA PRO A 145 5.11 -7.56 20.95
C PRO A 145 3.97 -7.39 19.96
N MET A 146 3.27 -6.24 19.98
CA MET A 146 2.16 -5.98 19.07
C MET A 146 2.63 -5.82 17.62
N MET A 147 3.78 -5.20 17.39
CA MET A 147 4.37 -5.09 16.05
C MET A 147 4.79 -6.46 15.50
N VAL A 148 5.45 -7.28 16.32
CA VAL A 148 5.83 -8.65 15.94
C VAL A 148 4.60 -9.49 15.62
N LEU A 149 3.56 -9.45 16.46
CA LEU A 149 2.30 -10.12 16.20
C LEU A 149 1.66 -9.64 14.89
N GLY A 150 1.62 -8.33 14.66
CA GLY A 150 1.12 -7.78 13.40
C GLY A 150 1.83 -8.34 12.17
N TYR A 151 3.16 -8.42 12.19
CA TYR A 151 3.94 -9.01 11.10
C TYR A 151 3.69 -10.52 10.95
N VAL A 152 3.60 -11.27 12.06
CA VAL A 152 3.29 -12.70 12.03
C VAL A 152 1.92 -12.94 11.39
N PHE A 153 0.91 -12.13 11.74
CA PHE A 153 -0.40 -12.21 11.11
C PHE A 153 -0.38 -11.78 9.63
N SER A 154 0.49 -10.85 9.22
CA SER A 154 0.54 -10.38 7.83
C SER A 154 1.03 -11.45 6.85
N VAL A 155 1.93 -12.34 7.26
CA VAL A 155 2.49 -13.39 6.39
C VAL A 155 1.40 -14.27 5.74
N PRO A 156 0.46 -14.91 6.49
CA PRO A 156 -0.60 -15.69 5.86
C PRO A 156 -1.52 -14.84 4.99
N PHE A 157 -1.78 -13.58 5.36
CA PHE A 157 -2.61 -12.69 4.54
C PHE A 157 -1.95 -12.34 3.21
N PHE A 158 -0.63 -12.19 3.12
CA PHE A 158 0.04 -12.04 1.84
C PHE A 158 -0.18 -13.22 0.91
N LEU A 159 -0.02 -14.43 1.44
CA LEU A 159 -0.26 -15.64 0.64
C LEU A 159 -1.72 -15.77 0.20
N LEU A 160 -2.64 -15.45 1.09
CA LEU A 160 -4.08 -15.47 0.81
C LEU A 160 -4.48 -14.41 -0.21
N THR A 161 -3.96 -13.17 -0.12
CA THR A 161 -4.26 -12.10 -1.08
C THR A 161 -3.76 -12.46 -2.48
N VAL A 162 -2.55 -12.98 -2.61
CA VAL A 162 -2.00 -13.42 -3.90
C VAL A 162 -2.84 -14.57 -4.48
N ARG A 163 -3.13 -15.60 -3.68
CA ARG A 163 -3.96 -16.74 -4.13
C ARG A 163 -5.35 -16.29 -4.56
N THR A 164 -5.98 -15.39 -3.82
CA THR A 164 -7.30 -14.84 -4.17
C THR A 164 -7.20 -13.99 -5.44
N SER A 165 -6.16 -13.16 -5.57
CA SER A 165 -5.93 -12.35 -6.77
C SER A 165 -5.76 -13.21 -8.04
N GLN A 166 -5.09 -14.34 -7.93
CA GLN A 166 -4.91 -15.26 -9.05
C GLN A 166 -6.20 -15.99 -9.44
N LYS A 167 -7.07 -16.31 -8.46
CA LYS A 167 -8.32 -17.06 -8.69
C LYS A 167 -9.49 -16.16 -9.06
N GLU A 168 -9.70 -15.08 -8.31
CA GLU A 168 -10.88 -14.23 -8.37
C GLU A 168 -10.59 -12.85 -8.98
N GLY A 169 -9.30 -12.55 -9.24
CA GLY A 169 -8.83 -11.26 -9.76
C GLY A 169 -8.42 -10.27 -8.66
N GLN A 170 -7.61 -9.29 -9.03
CA GLN A 170 -7.01 -8.31 -8.11
C GLN A 170 -8.07 -7.45 -7.41
N LYS A 171 -9.11 -7.00 -8.13
CA LYS A 171 -10.24 -6.24 -7.58
C LYS A 171 -10.94 -6.99 -6.44
N ALA A 172 -11.30 -8.25 -6.68
CA ALA A 172 -12.02 -9.07 -5.70
C ALA A 172 -11.18 -9.30 -4.44
N SER A 173 -9.88 -9.60 -4.63
CA SER A 173 -8.95 -9.78 -3.53
C SER A 173 -8.81 -8.50 -2.69
N LEU A 174 -8.58 -7.34 -3.32
CA LEU A 174 -8.47 -6.06 -2.63
C LEU A 174 -9.73 -5.75 -1.82
N MET A 175 -10.91 -5.85 -2.43
CA MET A 175 -12.18 -5.59 -1.76
C MET A 175 -12.41 -6.53 -0.57
N LYS A 176 -12.13 -7.83 -0.74
CA LYS A 176 -12.32 -8.85 0.31
C LYS A 176 -11.48 -8.53 1.54
N TYR A 177 -10.18 -8.33 1.37
CA TYR A 177 -9.27 -8.16 2.51
C TYR A 177 -9.32 -6.76 3.13
N VAL A 178 -9.63 -5.71 2.35
CA VAL A 178 -9.96 -4.39 2.92
C VAL A 178 -11.25 -4.44 3.75
N SER A 179 -12.26 -5.23 3.33
CA SER A 179 -13.47 -5.46 4.14
C SER A 179 -13.16 -6.21 5.43
N VAL A 180 -12.28 -7.21 5.40
CA VAL A 180 -11.82 -7.91 6.62
C VAL A 180 -11.12 -6.94 7.56
N ALA A 181 -10.22 -6.09 7.05
CA ALA A 181 -9.56 -5.08 7.85
C ALA A 181 -10.56 -4.11 8.51
N LEU A 182 -11.53 -3.62 7.73
CA LEU A 182 -12.57 -2.70 8.22
C LEU A 182 -13.39 -3.33 9.36
N VAL A 183 -13.87 -4.56 9.18
CA VAL A 183 -14.66 -5.28 10.21
C VAL A 183 -13.84 -5.52 11.47
N CYS A 184 -12.59 -5.95 11.32
CA CYS A 184 -11.69 -6.16 12.46
C CYS A 184 -11.41 -4.86 13.23
N TYR A 185 -11.22 -3.74 12.51
CA TYR A 185 -10.99 -2.45 13.16
C TYR A 185 -12.24 -1.85 13.82
N VAL A 186 -13.46 -2.25 13.41
CA VAL A 186 -14.66 -2.00 14.22
C VAL A 186 -14.53 -2.70 15.58
N GLY A 187 -14.05 -3.95 15.60
CA GLY A 187 -13.77 -4.66 16.84
C GLY A 187 -12.71 -3.97 17.71
N VAL A 188 -11.60 -3.54 17.10
CA VAL A 188 -10.53 -2.76 17.79
C VAL A 188 -11.11 -1.46 18.34
N LEU A 189 -11.93 -0.74 17.59
CA LEU A 189 -12.59 0.50 18.02
C LEU A 189 -13.45 0.25 19.27
N VAL A 190 -14.27 -0.78 19.25
CA VAL A 190 -15.12 -1.14 20.42
C VAL A 190 -14.25 -1.44 21.65
N LEU A 191 -13.16 -2.19 21.48
CA LEU A 191 -12.24 -2.49 22.57
C LEU A 191 -11.56 -1.22 23.11
N LEU A 192 -11.11 -0.31 22.24
CA LEU A 192 -10.51 0.95 22.68
C LEU A 192 -11.51 1.88 23.38
N LEU A 193 -12.80 1.85 23.00
CA LEU A 193 -13.86 2.59 23.70
C LEU A 193 -14.17 2.00 25.09
N LEU A 194 -13.90 0.71 25.30
CA LEU A 194 -14.04 0.04 26.60
C LEU A 194 -12.79 0.18 27.47
N TRP A 195 -11.66 0.58 26.90
CA TRP A 195 -10.38 0.72 27.61
C TRP A 195 -10.52 1.56 28.88
N GLY A 196 -9.97 1.04 29.99
CA GLY A 196 -9.90 1.76 31.26
C GLY A 196 -11.25 1.93 32.00
N ARG A 197 -12.37 1.35 31.49
CA ARG A 197 -13.66 1.39 32.19
C ARG A 197 -13.74 0.43 33.38
N SER A 198 -12.91 -0.60 33.39
CA SER A 198 -12.69 -1.50 34.53
C SER A 198 -11.32 -2.16 34.39
N ASP A 199 -10.82 -2.76 35.47
CA ASP A 199 -9.54 -3.50 35.49
C ASP A 199 -9.51 -4.67 34.51
N ALA A 200 -10.68 -5.21 34.14
CA ALA A 200 -10.82 -6.27 33.16
C ALA A 200 -10.56 -5.79 31.72
N PHE A 201 -10.70 -4.47 31.44
CA PHE A 201 -10.52 -3.88 30.11
C PHE A 201 -9.15 -3.22 29.97
N THR A 202 -8.11 -3.99 30.24
CA THR A 202 -6.71 -3.57 30.11
C THR A 202 -5.95 -4.51 29.19
N LEU A 203 -5.10 -3.94 28.34
CA LEU A 203 -4.21 -4.72 27.47
C LEU A 203 -2.94 -5.06 28.26
N SER A 204 -2.73 -6.34 28.53
CA SER A 204 -1.56 -6.83 29.25
C SER A 204 -0.98 -8.06 28.53
N ILE A 205 0.27 -7.96 28.09
CA ILE A 205 1.03 -9.06 27.49
C ILE A 205 2.15 -9.51 28.42
N MET A 206 2.92 -8.55 28.94
CA MET A 206 3.97 -8.78 29.92
C MET A 206 3.67 -7.94 31.17
N GLY A 207 3.41 -8.61 32.29
CA GLY A 207 3.33 -8.01 33.63
C GLY A 207 4.61 -8.23 34.41
N ASN A 208 4.69 -7.63 35.63
CA ASN A 208 5.86 -7.74 36.52
C ASN A 208 6.23 -9.19 36.89
N ASN A 209 5.29 -10.14 36.76
CA ASN A 209 5.45 -11.55 37.09
C ASN A 209 5.43 -12.49 35.87
N GLY A 210 5.68 -11.97 34.66
CA GLY A 210 5.67 -12.74 33.42
C GLY A 210 4.43 -12.50 32.54
N LEU A 211 4.07 -13.46 31.71
CA LEU A 211 2.91 -13.40 30.81
C LEU A 211 1.61 -13.25 31.61
N SER A 212 0.92 -12.14 31.40
CA SER A 212 -0.40 -11.84 31.99
C SER A 212 -1.40 -11.53 30.88
N ILE A 213 -2.08 -12.56 30.37
CA ILE A 213 -3.02 -12.43 29.25
C ILE A 213 -4.43 -12.59 29.80
N ASN A 214 -5.26 -11.55 29.64
CA ASN A 214 -6.69 -11.58 29.96
C ASN A 214 -7.54 -11.74 28.69
N LEU A 215 -8.85 -11.94 28.84
CA LEU A 215 -9.78 -12.09 27.71
C LEU A 215 -9.77 -10.86 26.78
N TYR A 216 -9.66 -9.66 27.35
CA TYR A 216 -9.56 -8.42 26.59
C TYR A 216 -8.34 -8.41 25.67
N THR A 217 -7.17 -8.84 26.19
CA THR A 217 -5.93 -8.96 25.43
C THR A 217 -6.06 -9.97 24.29
N ILE A 218 -6.68 -11.12 24.54
CA ILE A 218 -6.92 -12.12 23.49
C ILE A 218 -7.78 -11.54 22.36
N LEU A 219 -8.90 -10.89 22.72
CA LEU A 219 -9.80 -10.27 21.74
C LEU A 219 -9.10 -9.14 20.98
N PHE A 220 -8.31 -8.31 21.68
CA PHE A 220 -7.56 -7.23 21.04
C PHE A 220 -6.54 -7.79 20.06
N ILE A 221 -5.75 -8.79 20.45
CA ILE A 221 -4.76 -9.45 19.57
C ILE A 221 -5.45 -10.09 18.36
N ALA A 222 -6.60 -10.72 18.55
CA ALA A 222 -7.33 -11.36 17.46
C ALA A 222 -7.83 -10.31 16.44
N PHE A 223 -8.55 -9.29 16.88
CA PHE A 223 -9.06 -8.24 15.98
C PHE A 223 -7.92 -7.40 15.38
N PHE A 224 -6.98 -6.97 16.20
CA PHE A 224 -5.83 -6.20 15.72
C PHE A 224 -4.98 -7.02 14.76
N GLY A 225 -4.58 -8.24 15.11
CA GLY A 225 -3.71 -9.08 14.31
C GLY A 225 -4.31 -9.44 12.95
N ILE A 226 -5.56 -9.89 12.92
CA ILE A 226 -6.28 -10.18 11.67
C ILE A 226 -6.44 -8.90 10.85
N GLY A 227 -6.87 -7.80 11.46
CA GLY A 227 -7.02 -6.52 10.80
C GLY A 227 -5.70 -5.99 10.26
N TYR A 228 -4.63 -6.02 11.07
CA TYR A 228 -3.27 -5.64 10.67
C TYR A 228 -2.79 -6.47 9.48
N GLY A 229 -2.89 -7.79 9.57
CA GLY A 229 -2.48 -8.69 8.49
C GLY A 229 -3.22 -8.38 7.18
N ALA A 230 -4.52 -8.19 7.26
CA ALA A 230 -5.36 -7.90 6.10
C ALA A 230 -5.01 -6.56 5.45
N TYR A 231 -4.93 -5.45 6.19
CA TYR A 231 -4.64 -4.15 5.59
C TYR A 231 -3.19 -4.03 5.14
N TYR A 232 -2.25 -4.62 5.87
CA TYR A 232 -0.84 -4.59 5.48
C TYR A 232 -0.63 -5.33 4.15
N ALA A 233 -1.26 -6.49 3.98
CA ALA A 233 -1.20 -7.26 2.74
C ALA A 233 -1.89 -6.55 1.55
N THR A 234 -2.84 -5.65 1.80
CA THR A 234 -3.56 -4.92 0.75
C THR A 234 -2.95 -3.56 0.40
N ALA A 235 -2.04 -3.05 1.21
CA ALA A 235 -1.49 -1.70 1.05
C ALA A 235 -0.83 -1.46 -0.32
N ASP A 236 -0.10 -2.45 -0.82
CA ASP A 236 0.62 -2.37 -2.09
C ASP A 236 -0.11 -3.07 -3.26
N MET A 237 -1.29 -3.67 -3.02
CA MET A 237 -2.09 -4.32 -4.08
C MET A 237 -2.50 -3.39 -5.23
N PRO A 238 -2.76 -2.09 -5.04
CA PRO A 238 -3.04 -1.19 -6.14
C PRO A 238 -1.88 -1.02 -7.13
N ILE A 239 -0.62 -1.24 -6.72
CA ILE A 239 0.57 -1.03 -7.56
C ILE A 239 0.55 -1.88 -8.84
N PRO A 240 0.38 -3.22 -8.80
CA PRO A 240 0.30 -4.02 -10.01
C PRO A 240 -0.94 -3.71 -10.86
N MET A 241 -2.03 -3.19 -10.27
CA MET A 241 -3.23 -2.80 -10.99
C MET A 241 -3.02 -1.56 -11.87
N VAL A 242 -1.99 -0.74 -11.62
CA VAL A 242 -1.61 0.37 -12.50
C VAL A 242 -1.25 -0.13 -13.91
N ALA A 243 -0.68 -1.34 -14.01
CA ALA A 243 -0.37 -1.95 -15.29
C ALA A 243 -1.65 -2.26 -16.09
N ASP A 244 -2.72 -2.71 -15.42
CA ASP A 244 -4.02 -2.96 -16.05
C ASP A 244 -4.64 -1.64 -16.57
N CYS A 245 -4.50 -0.55 -15.82
CA CYS A 245 -4.93 0.80 -16.26
C CYS A 245 -4.11 1.29 -17.46
N SER A 246 -2.81 0.95 -17.55
CA SER A 246 -1.98 1.28 -18.70
C SER A 246 -2.38 0.48 -19.94
N ASP A 247 -2.69 -0.82 -19.80
CA ASP A 247 -3.20 -1.64 -20.88
C ASP A 247 -4.55 -1.15 -21.39
N TYR A 248 -5.42 -0.68 -20.47
CA TYR A 248 -6.68 -0.04 -20.81
C TYR A 248 -6.48 1.28 -21.57
N GLU A 249 -5.51 2.10 -21.18
CA GLU A 249 -5.20 3.33 -21.90
C GLU A 249 -4.74 3.04 -23.33
N THR A 250 -3.89 2.03 -23.51
CA THR A 250 -3.46 1.57 -24.81
C THR A 250 -4.63 1.06 -25.65
N TYR A 251 -5.56 0.30 -25.06
CA TYR A 251 -6.79 -0.17 -25.70
C TYR A 251 -7.67 1.00 -26.14
N ARG A 252 -7.83 2.02 -25.30
CA ARG A 252 -8.71 3.17 -25.54
C ARG A 252 -8.13 4.19 -26.52
N SER A 253 -6.87 4.56 -26.37
CA SER A 253 -6.24 5.68 -27.10
C SER A 253 -5.15 5.27 -28.08
N GLY A 254 -4.72 4.01 -28.07
CA GLY A 254 -3.55 3.54 -28.82
C GLY A 254 -2.20 3.96 -28.20
N LYS A 255 -2.19 4.83 -27.19
CA LYS A 255 -0.98 5.34 -26.56
C LYS A 255 -0.48 4.39 -25.49
N TYR A 256 0.75 3.88 -25.63
CA TYR A 256 1.41 3.08 -24.62
C TYR A 256 2.25 3.96 -23.69
N ILE A 257 1.74 4.22 -22.48
CA ILE A 257 2.32 5.20 -21.56
C ILE A 257 2.47 4.67 -20.11
N PRO A 258 3.01 3.46 -19.89
CA PRO A 258 3.07 2.85 -18.56
C PRO A 258 3.91 3.65 -17.57
N GLY A 259 4.98 4.30 -18.01
CA GLY A 259 5.82 5.15 -17.17
C GLY A 259 5.05 6.35 -16.62
N ILE A 260 4.19 6.96 -17.42
CA ILE A 260 3.35 8.08 -17.01
C ILE A 260 2.31 7.62 -15.98
N MET A 261 1.64 6.52 -16.25
CA MET A 261 0.63 5.95 -15.33
C MET A 261 1.26 5.61 -13.98
N GLY A 262 2.43 4.97 -13.97
CA GLY A 262 3.18 4.67 -12.76
C GLY A 262 3.62 5.93 -12.01
N THR A 263 4.09 6.96 -12.71
CA THR A 263 4.51 8.23 -12.10
C THR A 263 3.32 8.96 -11.45
N LEU A 264 2.18 9.02 -12.12
CA LEU A 264 0.97 9.64 -11.58
C LEU A 264 0.47 8.93 -10.33
N PHE A 265 0.44 7.59 -10.34
CA PHE A 265 0.09 6.81 -9.16
C PHE A 265 1.07 7.04 -8.01
N SER A 266 2.38 7.02 -8.29
CA SER A 266 3.42 7.27 -7.29
C SER A 266 3.35 8.68 -6.70
N LEU A 267 2.98 9.70 -7.51
CA LEU A 267 2.78 11.06 -7.02
C LEU A 267 1.68 11.10 -5.96
N VAL A 268 0.53 10.46 -6.21
CA VAL A 268 -0.57 10.38 -5.25
C VAL A 268 -0.14 9.62 -3.99
N ASP A 269 0.56 8.49 -4.13
CA ASP A 269 1.09 7.71 -3.01
C ASP A 269 2.01 8.55 -2.11
N LYS A 270 2.91 9.34 -2.70
CA LYS A 270 3.84 10.21 -1.94
C LYS A 270 3.13 11.40 -1.30
N LEU A 271 2.18 12.03 -2.00
CA LEU A 271 1.37 13.11 -1.43
C LEU A 271 0.58 12.63 -0.21
N VAL A 272 -0.09 11.48 -0.32
CA VAL A 272 -0.87 10.91 0.79
C VAL A 272 0.02 10.52 1.96
N SER A 273 1.18 9.91 1.68
CA SER A 273 2.13 9.55 2.75
C SER A 273 2.67 10.79 3.48
N SER A 274 2.91 11.89 2.76
CA SER A 274 3.34 13.17 3.37
C SER A 274 2.22 13.81 4.19
N LEU A 275 0.98 13.78 3.68
CA LEU A 275 -0.18 14.32 4.38
C LEU A 275 -0.49 13.57 5.68
N SER A 276 -0.15 12.29 5.78
CA SER A 276 -0.39 11.51 7.01
C SER A 276 0.30 12.14 8.23
N ALA A 277 1.54 12.59 8.10
CA ALA A 277 2.26 13.28 9.18
C ALA A 277 1.60 14.60 9.57
N THR A 278 1.11 15.36 8.58
CA THR A 278 0.38 16.62 8.82
C THR A 278 -0.93 16.36 9.56
N VAL A 279 -1.69 15.34 9.16
CA VAL A 279 -2.94 14.92 9.83
C VAL A 279 -2.69 14.55 11.29
N VAL A 280 -1.62 13.79 11.56
CA VAL A 280 -1.22 13.45 12.94
C VAL A 280 -0.86 14.70 13.72
N GLY A 281 -0.06 15.61 13.17
CA GLY A 281 0.33 16.87 13.82
C GLY A 281 -0.87 17.76 14.15
N ILE A 282 -1.81 17.91 13.22
CA ILE A 282 -3.05 18.67 13.44
C ILE A 282 -3.88 18.00 14.55
N ALA A 283 -4.05 16.68 14.51
CA ALA A 283 -4.83 15.96 15.51
C ALA A 283 -4.23 16.12 16.93
N VAL A 284 -2.89 16.07 17.05
CA VAL A 284 -2.17 16.30 18.31
C VAL A 284 -2.37 17.73 18.83
N SER A 285 -2.42 18.73 17.96
CA SER A 285 -2.65 20.11 18.36
C SER A 285 -4.03 20.36 18.99
N PHE A 286 -5.05 19.55 18.64
CA PHE A 286 -6.39 19.66 19.26
C PHE A 286 -6.44 19.32 20.75
N VAL A 287 -5.47 18.57 21.27
CA VAL A 287 -5.32 18.31 22.72
C VAL A 287 -4.38 19.30 23.41
N GLY A 288 -4.02 20.39 22.72
CA GLY A 288 -3.22 21.48 23.28
C GLY A 288 -1.72 21.18 23.38
N LEU A 289 -1.25 20.08 22.79
CA LEU A 289 0.18 19.75 22.74
C LEU A 289 0.89 20.59 21.67
N GLN A 290 2.00 21.22 22.05
CA GLN A 290 2.82 22.04 21.16
C GLN A 290 3.91 21.26 20.42
N SER A 291 4.16 20.02 20.85
CA SER A 291 5.10 19.09 20.22
C SER A 291 4.47 17.70 20.07
N LEU A 292 5.02 16.91 19.17
CA LEU A 292 4.60 15.52 19.01
C LEU A 292 4.96 14.74 20.29
N PRO A 293 4.00 14.02 20.92
CA PRO A 293 4.26 13.28 22.14
C PRO A 293 5.19 12.10 21.90
N THR A 294 6.05 11.86 22.88
CA THR A 294 6.93 10.71 22.97
C THR A 294 6.27 9.57 23.76
N GLN A 295 6.87 8.40 23.78
CA GLN A 295 6.34 7.23 24.48
C GLN A 295 6.27 7.35 26.02
N TYR A 296 7.01 8.31 26.60
CA TYR A 296 7.09 8.52 28.06
C TYR A 296 6.35 9.77 28.53
N ASP A 297 5.73 10.50 27.61
CA ASP A 297 4.96 11.68 27.99
C ASP A 297 3.70 11.27 28.75
N PRO A 298 3.28 12.06 29.75
CA PRO A 298 2.09 11.75 30.54
C PRO A 298 0.82 11.86 29.69
N TYR A 299 -0.20 11.13 30.11
CA TYR A 299 -1.53 11.22 29.49
C TYR A 299 -2.08 12.65 29.62
N THR A 300 -2.53 13.19 28.50
CA THR A 300 -3.23 14.49 28.44
C THR A 300 -4.73 14.26 28.22
N PRO A 301 -5.62 14.99 28.94
CA PRO A 301 -7.06 14.86 28.76
C PRO A 301 -7.47 15.05 27.30
N GLY A 302 -8.27 14.11 26.77
CA GLY A 302 -8.69 14.11 25.37
C GLY A 302 -7.80 13.30 24.42
N MET A 303 -6.59 12.91 24.82
CA MET A 303 -5.66 12.14 23.98
C MET A 303 -6.25 10.80 23.52
N ASN A 304 -7.08 10.14 24.35
CA ASN A 304 -7.78 8.92 23.97
C ASN A 304 -8.63 9.09 22.71
N TRP A 305 -9.32 10.23 22.57
CA TRP A 305 -10.11 10.52 21.37
C TRP A 305 -9.23 10.75 20.15
N VAL A 306 -8.11 11.45 20.30
CA VAL A 306 -7.13 11.64 19.22
C VAL A 306 -6.57 10.30 18.76
N VAL A 307 -6.21 9.42 19.70
CA VAL A 307 -5.74 8.06 19.39
C VAL A 307 -6.81 7.26 18.65
N ILE A 308 -8.05 7.26 19.14
CA ILE A 308 -9.17 6.54 18.50
C ILE A 308 -9.39 7.05 17.08
N VAL A 309 -9.39 8.36 16.88
CA VAL A 309 -9.59 8.96 15.56
C VAL A 309 -8.45 8.56 14.61
N LEU A 310 -7.21 8.71 15.04
CA LEU A 310 -6.04 8.42 14.20
C LEU A 310 -5.85 6.92 13.96
N PHE A 311 -6.00 6.10 15.00
CA PHE A 311 -5.71 4.68 14.90
C PHE A 311 -6.86 3.85 14.30
N CYS A 312 -8.12 4.28 14.50
CA CYS A 312 -9.30 3.55 14.02
C CYS A 312 -10.11 4.33 12.99
N ILE A 313 -10.61 5.52 13.32
CA ILE A 313 -11.63 6.20 12.49
C ILE A 313 -11.08 6.59 11.12
N ILE A 314 -9.92 7.26 11.04
CA ILE A 314 -9.35 7.67 9.76
C ILE A 314 -8.99 6.47 8.87
N PRO A 315 -8.31 5.41 9.36
CA PRO A 315 -8.12 4.19 8.57
C PRO A 315 -9.42 3.57 8.08
N MET A 316 -10.46 3.47 8.93
CA MET A 316 -11.75 2.91 8.54
C MET A 316 -12.44 3.74 7.44
N VAL A 317 -12.42 5.07 7.53
CA VAL A 317 -12.94 5.97 6.49
C VAL A 317 -12.16 5.81 5.19
N ALA A 318 -10.84 5.71 5.26
CA ALA A 318 -9.98 5.51 4.10
C ALA A 318 -10.25 4.15 3.41
N TRP A 319 -10.45 3.08 4.17
CA TRP A 319 -10.86 1.78 3.61
C TRP A 319 -12.28 1.80 3.05
N ALA A 320 -13.20 2.50 3.68
CA ALA A 320 -14.55 2.69 3.13
C ALA A 320 -14.52 3.42 1.77
N ALA A 321 -13.70 4.47 1.66
CA ALA A 321 -13.48 5.17 0.39
C ALA A 321 -12.85 4.24 -0.67
N THR A 322 -11.88 3.39 -0.27
CA THR A 322 -11.31 2.36 -1.15
C THR A 322 -12.39 1.40 -1.67
N LEU A 323 -13.25 0.88 -0.79
CA LEU A 323 -14.32 -0.05 -1.18
C LEU A 323 -15.34 0.60 -2.12
N ILE A 324 -15.71 1.87 -1.86
CA ILE A 324 -16.62 2.64 -2.73
C ILE A 324 -15.99 2.84 -4.11
N ALA A 325 -14.74 3.28 -4.16
CA ALA A 325 -14.03 3.46 -5.43
C ALA A 325 -13.93 2.17 -6.23
N MET A 326 -13.57 1.06 -5.57
CA MET A 326 -13.39 -0.24 -6.22
C MET A 326 -14.70 -0.88 -6.68
N LYS A 327 -15.86 -0.53 -6.12
CA LYS A 327 -17.16 -0.98 -6.67
C LYS A 327 -17.30 -0.64 -8.14
N GLY A 328 -16.95 0.58 -8.53
CA GLY A 328 -17.04 1.05 -9.91
C GLY A 328 -15.82 0.71 -10.79
N TYR A 329 -14.77 0.09 -10.26
CA TYR A 329 -13.60 -0.30 -11.04
C TYR A 329 -13.96 -1.38 -12.07
N SER A 330 -13.75 -1.10 -13.36
CA SER A 330 -14.26 -1.91 -14.46
C SER A 330 -13.30 -2.98 -14.98
N LEU A 331 -11.99 -2.88 -14.64
CA LEU A 331 -10.98 -3.81 -15.14
C LEU A 331 -11.01 -5.13 -14.37
N THR A 332 -11.98 -5.98 -14.72
CA THR A 332 -12.13 -7.34 -14.20
C THR A 332 -11.41 -8.34 -15.10
N GLY A 333 -11.33 -9.60 -14.66
CA GLY A 333 -10.63 -10.65 -15.41
C GLY A 333 -11.11 -10.82 -16.85
N GLU A 334 -12.41 -10.75 -17.09
CA GLU A 334 -13.00 -10.86 -18.46
C GLU A 334 -12.68 -9.63 -19.31
N LYS A 335 -12.86 -8.42 -18.74
CA LYS A 335 -12.54 -7.19 -19.46
C LYS A 335 -11.05 -7.07 -19.75
N MET A 336 -10.19 -7.53 -18.84
CA MET A 336 -8.75 -7.54 -19.07
C MET A 336 -8.34 -8.53 -20.17
N LYS A 337 -9.00 -9.68 -20.29
CA LYS A 337 -8.78 -10.61 -21.40
C LYS A 337 -9.10 -9.95 -22.74
N GLU A 338 -10.24 -9.29 -22.84
CA GLU A 338 -10.64 -8.54 -24.05
C GLU A 338 -9.56 -7.48 -24.39
N ILE A 339 -9.20 -6.64 -23.42
CA ILE A 339 -8.21 -5.57 -23.63
C ILE A 339 -6.88 -6.12 -24.15
N GLN A 340 -6.41 -7.20 -23.57
CA GLN A 340 -5.15 -7.84 -23.95
C GLN A 340 -5.20 -8.48 -25.33
N ALA A 341 -6.29 -9.19 -25.63
CA ALA A 341 -6.49 -9.80 -26.94
C ALA A 341 -6.54 -8.75 -28.05
N VAL A 342 -7.30 -7.67 -27.84
CA VAL A 342 -7.39 -6.55 -28.80
C VAL A 342 -6.05 -5.85 -28.95
N ASN A 343 -5.35 -5.55 -27.86
CA ASN A 343 -4.02 -4.93 -27.91
C ASN A 343 -2.99 -5.81 -28.61
N ALA A 344 -3.03 -7.13 -28.39
CA ALA A 344 -2.13 -8.09 -29.06
C ALA A 344 -2.40 -8.10 -30.57
N CYS A 345 -3.65 -8.25 -30.99
CA CYS A 345 -4.03 -8.25 -32.39
C CYS A 345 -3.61 -6.94 -33.11
N ARG A 346 -3.89 -5.78 -32.50
CA ARG A 346 -3.48 -4.47 -33.03
C ARG A 346 -1.98 -4.36 -33.15
N ARG A 347 -1.21 -4.79 -32.15
CA ARG A 347 0.25 -4.78 -32.16
C ARG A 347 0.81 -5.60 -33.30
N ASP A 348 0.31 -6.83 -33.47
CA ASP A 348 0.76 -7.73 -34.51
C ASP A 348 0.42 -7.20 -35.92
N ALA A 349 -0.75 -6.59 -36.08
CA ALA A 349 -1.14 -5.94 -37.33
C ALA A 349 -0.25 -4.73 -37.67
N VAL A 350 0.09 -3.89 -36.68
CA VAL A 350 0.99 -2.75 -36.88
C VAL A 350 2.42 -3.23 -37.19
N ALA A 351 2.87 -4.30 -36.53
CA ALA A 351 4.15 -4.94 -36.84
C ALA A 351 4.21 -5.46 -38.27
N ASN A 352 3.04 -5.88 -38.82
CA ASN A 352 2.89 -6.33 -40.20
C ASN A 352 2.62 -5.19 -41.21
N GLY A 353 2.77 -3.93 -40.81
CA GLY A 353 2.71 -2.75 -41.70
C GLY A 353 1.35 -2.04 -41.77
N MET A 354 0.36 -2.43 -40.95
CA MET A 354 -0.92 -1.72 -40.85
C MET A 354 -0.74 -0.41 -40.08
N LYS A 355 -1.44 0.66 -40.46
CA LYS A 355 -1.45 1.91 -39.66
C LYS A 355 -2.22 1.71 -38.35
N LEU A 356 -1.73 2.31 -37.27
CA LEU A 356 -2.34 2.21 -35.94
C LEU A 356 -3.82 2.64 -35.95
N GLU A 357 -4.14 3.74 -36.63
CA GLU A 357 -5.51 4.27 -36.72
C GLU A 357 -6.46 3.27 -37.40
N GLU A 358 -5.99 2.57 -38.43
CA GLU A 358 -6.73 1.52 -39.12
C GLU A 358 -6.96 0.32 -38.23
N ALA A 359 -5.91 -0.13 -37.51
CA ALA A 359 -5.99 -1.22 -36.56
C ALA A 359 -6.98 -0.91 -35.41
N MET A 360 -6.96 0.31 -34.90
CA MET A 360 -7.88 0.78 -33.84
C MET A 360 -9.33 0.84 -34.30
N THR A 361 -9.58 1.21 -35.55
CA THR A 361 -10.94 1.22 -36.12
C THR A 361 -11.46 -0.18 -36.39
N LYS A 362 -10.59 -1.09 -36.83
CA LYS A 362 -10.95 -2.44 -37.25
C LYS A 362 -11.25 -3.38 -36.07
N TRP A 363 -10.50 -3.27 -34.98
CA TRP A 363 -10.64 -4.17 -33.82
C TRP A 363 -10.90 -3.36 -32.54
N GLN A 364 -12.16 -3.28 -32.16
CA GLN A 364 -12.61 -2.52 -30.98
C GLN A 364 -13.12 -3.42 -29.84
N SER A 365 -13.47 -4.69 -30.17
CA SER A 365 -14.00 -5.65 -29.21
C SER A 365 -13.56 -7.08 -29.55
N MET A 366 -13.74 -8.01 -28.61
CA MET A 366 -13.40 -9.42 -28.78
C MET A 366 -14.07 -10.04 -30.01
N ASP A 367 -15.31 -9.68 -30.30
CA ASP A 367 -16.10 -10.25 -31.42
C ASP A 367 -15.51 -9.92 -32.80
N GLN A 368 -14.75 -8.86 -32.91
CA GLN A 368 -14.14 -8.39 -34.17
C GLN A 368 -12.76 -9.02 -34.41
N LEU A 369 -12.21 -9.74 -33.41
CA LEU A 369 -10.88 -10.33 -33.53
C LEU A 369 -10.88 -11.59 -34.43
N PRO A 370 -9.74 -11.91 -35.06
CA PRO A 370 -9.50 -13.22 -35.63
C PRO A 370 -9.63 -14.34 -34.57
N ALA A 371 -9.99 -15.55 -34.99
CA ALA A 371 -10.24 -16.67 -34.08
C ALA A 371 -9.04 -17.03 -33.18
N GLU A 372 -7.82 -16.81 -33.65
CA GLU A 372 -6.56 -17.04 -32.93
C GLU A 372 -6.38 -16.16 -31.69
N TYR A 373 -7.05 -14.98 -31.62
CA TYR A 373 -6.97 -14.07 -30.47
C TYR A 373 -8.16 -14.20 -29.51
N ARG A 374 -9.16 -15.04 -29.82
CA ARG A 374 -10.39 -15.20 -29.00
C ARG A 374 -10.27 -16.25 -27.88
N SER A 375 -9.11 -16.91 -27.72
CA SER A 375 -8.90 -18.02 -26.77
C SER A 375 -8.65 -17.56 -25.33
#